data_8a2160e3aeecf65fa18e832df6df8c44
#
_entry.id   8a2160e3aeecf65fa18e832df6df8c44
#
_cell.length_a   1.000
_cell.length_b   1.000
_cell.length_c   1.000
_cell.angle_alpha   90.00
_cell.angle_beta   90.00
_cell.angle_gamma   90.00
#
_symmetry.space_group_name_H-M   'P 1'
#
loop_
_entity.id
_entity.type
_entity.pdbx_description
1 polymer ?
#
loop_
_entity_poly.entity_id
_entity_poly.type
_entity_poly.pdbx_seq_one_letter_code
_entity_poly.pdbx_strand_id
1 'polypeptide(L)'
;SSAASDVYKRQRLEYEKSHWNYSCLGGTAVGTGMGCLPGFRGKVNKHLSDVLGYEVKAYDDLVDGMMAIDDLIACHGQVVALSAQVWKLARDLRVMASGPNSGLREVYFEVKNPENALNPQRFASCSLESVITACNQVSANNSSILFGLKNGWLDLGACSSIPLRAMINSATMLKEAMRILTEEVLPSMRVNSQLCQDMAESSVSNTTMISTIFGYEVGSQVAHLALEENISPREAAKKLKILPDEVIDELFDVSNLTHPENMEALFEKYKDFRKL
;
A
#
# COMPACT_ATOMS: atom_id res chain seq x y z
N SER A 1 -8.31 2.51 2.58
CA SER A 1 -7.45 3.70 2.65
C SER A 1 -8.24 4.91 2.24
N SER A 2 -8.09 6.01 2.93
CA SER A 2 -8.79 7.24 2.58
C SER A 2 -8.22 7.84 1.30
N ALA A 3 -9.07 8.52 0.50
CA ALA A 3 -8.63 9.28 -0.67
C ALA A 3 -7.47 10.26 -0.36
N ALA A 4 -7.40 10.78 0.87
CA ALA A 4 -6.30 11.60 1.35
C ALA A 4 -4.93 10.88 1.29
N SER A 5 -4.89 9.59 1.60
CA SER A 5 -3.65 8.80 1.51
C SER A 5 -3.13 8.70 0.07
N ASP A 6 -4.01 8.67 -0.92
CA ASP A 6 -3.61 8.57 -2.33
C ASP A 6 -3.12 9.92 -2.87
N VAL A 7 -3.64 11.02 -2.34
CA VAL A 7 -3.22 12.38 -2.72
C VAL A 7 -1.74 12.61 -2.39
N TYR A 8 -1.30 12.35 -1.17
CA TYR A 8 0.10 12.61 -0.80
C TYR A 8 1.09 11.63 -1.45
N LYS A 9 0.67 10.40 -1.81
CA LYS A 9 1.51 9.49 -2.59
C LYS A 9 1.76 10.03 -3.99
N ARG A 10 0.72 10.53 -4.63
CA ARG A 10 0.82 11.21 -5.92
C ARG A 10 1.68 12.46 -5.83
N GLN A 11 1.48 13.28 -4.80
CA GLN A 11 2.28 14.49 -4.57
C GLN A 11 3.77 14.19 -4.42
N ARG A 12 4.15 13.10 -3.74
CA ARG A 12 5.55 12.68 -3.62
C ARG A 12 6.17 12.34 -4.97
N LEU A 13 5.47 11.58 -5.81
CA LEU A 13 5.96 11.27 -7.16
C LEU A 13 6.04 12.52 -8.05
N GLU A 14 5.08 13.43 -7.94
CA GLU A 14 5.10 14.72 -8.66
C GLU A 14 6.25 15.59 -8.20
N TYR A 15 6.56 15.61 -6.92
CA TYR A 15 7.73 16.31 -6.38
C TYR A 15 9.02 15.76 -6.98
N GLU A 16 9.24 14.45 -6.95
CA GLU A 16 10.43 13.84 -7.55
C GLU A 16 10.52 14.13 -9.06
N LYS A 17 9.40 14.08 -9.77
CA LYS A 17 9.35 14.42 -11.20
C LYS A 17 9.87 15.85 -11.48
N SER A 18 9.67 16.79 -10.58
CA SER A 18 10.11 18.18 -10.77
C SER A 18 11.65 18.32 -10.81
N HIS A 19 12.39 17.33 -10.27
CA HIS A 19 13.85 17.29 -10.27
C HIS A 19 14.43 16.65 -11.54
N TRP A 20 13.59 16.07 -12.38
CA TRP A 20 14.03 15.42 -13.62
C TRP A 20 14.14 16.35 -14.82
N ASN A 21 14.04 17.64 -14.58
CA ASN A 21 14.10 18.67 -15.63
C ASN A 21 15.54 19.11 -15.94
N TYR A 22 16.54 18.41 -15.44
CA TYR A 22 17.94 18.76 -15.62
C TYR A 22 18.62 17.82 -16.60
N SER A 23 19.58 18.35 -17.34
CA SER A 23 20.36 17.63 -18.34
C SER A 23 21.85 17.93 -18.18
N CYS A 24 22.67 16.89 -18.26
CA CYS A 24 24.13 16.98 -18.29
C CYS A 24 24.70 17.05 -19.71
N LEU A 25 23.84 17.20 -20.75
CA LEU A 25 24.28 17.28 -22.14
C LEU A 25 25.21 18.49 -22.38
N GLY A 26 26.34 18.19 -22.98
CA GLY A 26 27.45 19.14 -23.18
C GLY A 26 28.53 19.10 -22.12
N GLY A 27 28.37 18.27 -21.07
CA GLY A 27 29.41 18.00 -20.06
C GLY A 27 30.56 17.11 -20.57
N THR A 28 30.32 16.42 -21.67
CA THR A 28 31.24 15.40 -22.22
C THR A 28 31.53 14.24 -21.25
N ALA A 29 32.75 13.79 -21.05
CA ALA A 29 33.02 12.57 -20.27
C ALA A 29 32.80 12.78 -18.76
N VAL A 30 33.33 13.88 -18.20
CA VAL A 30 33.37 14.13 -16.75
C VAL A 30 32.91 15.54 -16.37
N GLY A 31 32.01 16.11 -17.15
CA GLY A 31 31.40 17.40 -16.84
C GLY A 31 32.23 18.64 -17.25
N THR A 32 33.45 18.49 -17.73
CA THR A 32 34.33 19.62 -18.10
C THR A 32 33.90 20.34 -19.37
N GLY A 33 33.06 19.71 -20.20
CA GLY A 33 32.68 20.24 -21.51
C GLY A 33 33.80 20.26 -22.55
N MET A 34 34.92 19.62 -22.27
CA MET A 34 36.10 19.59 -23.18
C MET A 34 35.70 18.92 -24.50
N GLY A 35 35.97 19.61 -25.62
CA GLY A 35 35.55 19.17 -26.97
C GLY A 35 34.13 19.53 -27.36
N CYS A 36 33.38 20.16 -26.49
CA CYS A 36 32.02 20.65 -26.79
C CYS A 36 32.09 21.96 -27.56
N LEU A 37 31.29 22.12 -28.64
CA LEU A 37 31.25 23.37 -29.42
C LEU A 37 30.64 24.50 -28.59
N PRO A 38 31.16 25.73 -28.74
CA PRO A 38 30.59 26.92 -28.09
C PRO A 38 29.07 27.05 -28.38
N GLY A 39 28.29 27.25 -27.32
CA GLY A 39 26.83 27.41 -27.42
C GLY A 39 26.03 26.10 -27.61
N PHE A 40 26.68 24.97 -27.74
CA PHE A 40 25.99 23.66 -27.89
C PHE A 40 25.07 23.36 -26.71
N ARG A 41 25.55 23.55 -25.46
CA ARG A 41 24.80 23.26 -24.23
C ARG A 41 23.44 23.98 -24.20
N GLY A 42 23.43 25.31 -24.54
CA GLY A 42 22.17 26.03 -24.55
C GLY A 42 21.23 25.58 -25.68
N LYS A 43 21.76 25.30 -26.86
CA LYS A 43 20.96 24.86 -28.02
C LYS A 43 20.38 23.46 -27.81
N VAL A 44 21.15 22.52 -27.27
CA VAL A 44 20.68 21.15 -27.10
C VAL A 44 19.57 21.09 -26.02
N ASN A 45 19.70 21.82 -24.91
CA ASN A 45 18.68 21.84 -23.85
C ASN A 45 17.39 22.52 -24.34
N LYS A 46 17.50 23.60 -25.15
CA LYS A 46 16.34 24.20 -25.77
C LYS A 46 15.63 23.22 -26.72
N HIS A 47 16.37 22.56 -27.59
CA HIS A 47 15.81 21.59 -28.50
C HIS A 47 15.19 20.39 -27.78
N LEU A 48 15.82 19.93 -26.69
CA LEU A 48 15.27 18.89 -25.85
C LEU A 48 13.97 19.31 -25.18
N SER A 49 13.89 20.57 -24.72
CA SER A 49 12.64 21.14 -24.18
C SER A 49 11.52 21.16 -25.21
N ASP A 50 11.84 21.57 -26.44
CA ASP A 50 10.87 21.60 -27.55
C ASP A 50 10.34 20.21 -27.89
N VAL A 51 11.21 19.19 -27.90
CA VAL A 51 10.83 17.79 -28.17
C VAL A 51 10.01 17.16 -27.06
N LEU A 52 10.36 17.44 -25.81
CA LEU A 52 9.72 16.85 -24.64
C LEU A 52 8.46 17.58 -24.20
N GLY A 53 8.24 18.82 -24.64
CA GLY A 53 7.08 19.62 -24.30
C GLY A 53 7.13 20.21 -22.87
N TYR A 54 8.29 20.22 -22.23
CA TYR A 54 8.53 20.87 -20.95
C TYR A 54 9.97 21.42 -20.87
N GLU A 55 10.18 22.39 -19.97
CA GLU A 55 11.49 23.04 -19.82
C GLU A 55 12.53 22.05 -19.29
N VAL A 56 13.64 21.90 -20.03
CA VAL A 56 14.84 21.18 -19.61
C VAL A 56 15.95 22.17 -19.36
N LYS A 57 16.50 22.16 -18.17
CA LYS A 57 17.61 23.01 -17.71
C LYS A 57 18.91 22.25 -17.76
N ALA A 58 20.00 22.97 -17.96
CA ALA A 58 21.31 22.38 -17.72
C ALA A 58 21.60 22.35 -16.22
N TYR A 59 22.30 21.35 -15.74
CA TYR A 59 22.91 21.41 -14.40
C TYR A 59 23.84 22.59 -14.29
N ASP A 60 23.84 23.29 -13.16
CA ASP A 60 24.80 24.36 -12.89
C ASP A 60 26.22 23.82 -12.81
N ASP A 61 26.40 22.70 -12.11
CA ASP A 61 27.63 21.91 -12.08
C ASP A 61 27.45 20.67 -12.95
N LEU A 62 28.13 20.64 -14.09
CA LEU A 62 28.10 19.51 -15.01
C LEU A 62 28.93 18.32 -14.52
N VAL A 63 29.93 18.54 -13.65
CA VAL A 63 30.71 17.46 -13.07
C VAL A 63 29.80 16.64 -12.17
N ASP A 64 29.04 17.29 -11.30
CA ASP A 64 28.02 16.65 -10.48
C ASP A 64 26.94 15.96 -11.35
N GLY A 65 26.38 16.66 -12.34
CA GLY A 65 25.37 16.09 -13.22
C GLY A 65 25.81 14.88 -14.06
N MET A 66 27.13 14.73 -14.30
CA MET A 66 27.66 13.55 -15.01
C MET A 66 27.90 12.35 -14.09
N MET A 67 28.10 12.57 -12.80
CA MET A 67 28.38 11.54 -11.81
C MET A 67 27.14 11.14 -11.03
N ALA A 68 26.35 12.10 -10.58
CA ALA A 68 25.24 11.89 -9.67
C ALA A 68 24.02 11.24 -10.36
N ILE A 69 23.42 10.28 -9.68
CA ILE A 69 22.12 9.69 -10.04
C ILE A 69 21.13 9.76 -8.87
N ASP A 70 21.33 10.75 -7.99
CA ASP A 70 20.58 10.89 -6.75
C ASP A 70 19.09 11.10 -7.00
N ASP A 71 18.74 11.89 -8.00
CA ASP A 71 17.36 12.11 -8.43
C ASP A 71 16.69 10.80 -8.88
N LEU A 72 17.44 9.93 -9.58
CA LEU A 72 16.95 8.62 -9.98
C LEU A 72 16.72 7.71 -8.76
N ILE A 73 17.64 7.76 -7.79
CA ILE A 73 17.53 7.00 -6.52
C ILE A 73 16.34 7.49 -5.71
N ALA A 74 16.16 8.80 -5.55
CA ALA A 74 15.07 9.40 -4.82
C ALA A 74 13.72 9.05 -5.45
N CYS A 75 13.58 9.22 -6.75
CA CYS A 75 12.36 8.88 -7.48
C CYS A 75 12.04 7.38 -7.37
N HIS A 76 13.03 6.50 -7.57
CA HIS A 76 12.81 5.07 -7.43
C HIS A 76 12.44 4.67 -6.00
N GLY A 77 12.94 5.37 -5.00
CA GLY A 77 12.52 5.22 -3.61
C GLY A 77 11.02 5.42 -3.43
N GLN A 78 10.42 6.41 -4.09
CA GLN A 78 8.97 6.62 -4.07
C GLN A 78 8.22 5.52 -4.83
N VAL A 79 8.77 5.03 -5.94
CA VAL A 79 8.20 3.89 -6.69
C VAL A 79 8.20 2.63 -5.82
N VAL A 80 9.27 2.36 -5.07
CA VAL A 80 9.34 1.24 -4.11
C VAL A 80 8.32 1.41 -2.99
N ALA A 81 8.20 2.61 -2.42
CA ALA A 81 7.23 2.89 -1.37
C ALA A 81 5.78 2.66 -1.84
N LEU A 82 5.45 3.05 -3.07
CA LEU A 82 4.15 2.78 -3.68
C LEU A 82 3.97 1.28 -3.93
N SER A 83 4.99 0.60 -4.48
CA SER A 83 4.92 -0.84 -4.77
C SER A 83 4.71 -1.67 -3.50
N ALA A 84 5.30 -1.28 -2.37
CA ALA A 84 5.10 -1.95 -1.10
C ALA A 84 3.64 -1.90 -0.62
N GLN A 85 2.93 -0.81 -0.88
CA GLN A 85 1.51 -0.68 -0.54
C GLN A 85 0.62 -1.48 -1.47
N VAL A 86 0.92 -1.48 -2.77
CA VAL A 86 0.24 -2.33 -3.77
C VAL A 86 0.44 -3.81 -3.43
N TRP A 87 1.66 -4.19 -3.07
CA TRP A 87 1.99 -5.52 -2.60
C TRP A 87 1.17 -5.93 -1.36
N LYS A 88 1.12 -5.03 -0.36
CA LYS A 88 0.36 -5.27 0.89
C LYS A 88 -1.12 -5.48 0.58
N LEU A 89 -1.73 -4.62 -0.24
CA LEU A 89 -3.12 -4.76 -0.66
C LEU A 89 -3.38 -6.11 -1.35
N ALA A 90 -2.55 -6.46 -2.33
CA ALA A 90 -2.70 -7.72 -3.06
C ALA A 90 -2.56 -8.94 -2.15
N ARG A 91 -1.63 -8.89 -1.18
CA ARG A 91 -1.44 -9.96 -0.20
C ARG A 91 -2.63 -10.07 0.76
N ASP A 92 -3.14 -8.96 1.26
CA ASP A 92 -4.30 -8.96 2.15
C ASP A 92 -5.53 -9.54 1.44
N LEU A 93 -5.82 -9.08 0.23
CA LEU A 93 -6.92 -9.63 -0.58
C LEU A 93 -6.77 -11.14 -0.81
N ARG A 94 -5.55 -11.62 -1.02
CA ARG A 94 -5.29 -13.06 -1.19
C ARG A 94 -5.54 -13.84 0.10
N VAL A 95 -5.17 -13.30 1.26
CA VAL A 95 -5.44 -13.92 2.56
C VAL A 95 -6.93 -13.92 2.87
N MET A 96 -7.61 -12.79 2.68
CA MET A 96 -9.06 -12.67 2.87
C MET A 96 -9.85 -13.59 1.94
N ALA A 97 -9.34 -13.87 0.73
CA ALA A 97 -9.96 -14.78 -0.22
C ALA A 97 -9.56 -16.25 -0.05
N SER A 98 -8.77 -16.57 0.97
CA SER A 98 -8.32 -17.94 1.21
C SER A 98 -9.49 -18.88 1.53
N GLY A 99 -9.39 -20.11 1.09
CA GLY A 99 -10.46 -21.13 1.29
C GLY A 99 -10.64 -21.98 0.03
N PRO A 100 -11.79 -22.63 -0.14
CA PRO A 100 -13.11 -22.40 0.49
C PRO A 100 -13.31 -23.02 1.88
N ASN A 101 -12.61 -24.08 2.25
CA ASN A 101 -12.92 -24.82 3.48
C ASN A 101 -11.89 -24.60 4.60
N SER A 102 -10.71 -24.10 4.27
CA SER A 102 -9.57 -23.95 5.19
C SER A 102 -8.97 -22.55 5.16
N GLY A 103 -9.79 -21.54 5.01
CA GLY A 103 -9.37 -20.14 4.93
C GLY A 103 -10.44 -19.17 5.39
N LEU A 104 -10.14 -17.87 5.29
CA LEU A 104 -10.99 -16.82 5.84
C LEU A 104 -12.30 -16.63 5.06
N ARG A 105 -12.25 -16.68 3.71
CA ARG A 105 -13.42 -16.49 2.84
C ARG A 105 -14.19 -15.18 3.05
N GLU A 106 -13.55 -14.17 3.59
CA GLU A 106 -14.16 -12.85 3.81
C GLU A 106 -14.51 -12.15 2.49
N VAL A 107 -13.69 -12.41 1.45
CA VAL A 107 -13.95 -12.00 0.08
C VAL A 107 -13.83 -13.19 -0.86
N TYR A 108 -14.49 -13.08 -2.03
CA TYR A 108 -14.32 -14.02 -3.13
C TYR A 108 -14.35 -13.27 -4.46
N PHE A 109 -13.89 -13.92 -5.52
CA PHE A 109 -13.81 -13.33 -6.84
C PHE A 109 -14.72 -14.08 -7.82
N GLU A 110 -15.55 -13.34 -8.55
CA GLU A 110 -16.37 -13.91 -9.60
C GLU A 110 -15.53 -14.21 -10.83
N VAL A 111 -15.50 -15.46 -11.24
CA VAL A 111 -14.77 -15.92 -12.42
C VAL A 111 -15.77 -16.15 -13.55
N LYS A 112 -15.75 -15.30 -14.57
CA LYS A 112 -16.66 -15.40 -15.72
C LYS A 112 -16.36 -16.61 -16.61
N ASN A 113 -15.08 -16.96 -16.76
CA ASN A 113 -14.62 -18.11 -17.53
C ASN A 113 -13.50 -18.81 -16.77
N PRO A 114 -13.78 -19.89 -16.05
CA PRO A 114 -12.74 -20.61 -15.32
C PRO A 114 -11.81 -21.30 -16.32
N GLU A 115 -10.61 -20.78 -16.49
CA GLU A 115 -9.57 -21.40 -17.33
C GLU A 115 -9.07 -22.73 -16.75
N ASN A 116 -9.29 -22.93 -15.45
CA ASN A 116 -8.93 -24.17 -14.75
C ASN A 116 -10.17 -24.77 -14.09
N ALA A 117 -10.71 -25.80 -14.73
CA ALA A 117 -11.90 -26.51 -14.25
C ALA A 117 -11.72 -27.19 -12.87
N LEU A 118 -10.49 -27.52 -12.47
CA LEU A 118 -10.19 -28.15 -11.17
C LEU A 118 -10.22 -27.14 -10.03
N ASN A 119 -9.94 -25.86 -10.30
CA ASN A 119 -9.99 -24.82 -9.29
C ASN A 119 -10.47 -23.49 -9.90
N PRO A 120 -11.78 -23.28 -10.01
CA PRO A 120 -12.34 -22.08 -10.64
C PRO A 120 -11.95 -20.76 -9.96
N GLN A 121 -11.57 -20.79 -8.67
CA GLN A 121 -11.17 -19.61 -7.92
C GLN A 121 -9.68 -19.24 -8.10
N ARG A 122 -8.91 -20.10 -8.78
CA ARG A 122 -7.48 -19.90 -8.96
C ARG A 122 -7.13 -18.67 -9.82
N PHE A 123 -8.01 -18.27 -10.71
CA PHE A 123 -7.76 -17.13 -11.60
C PHE A 123 -7.40 -15.85 -10.84
N ALA A 124 -8.23 -15.41 -9.92
CA ALA A 124 -7.96 -14.22 -9.13
C ALA A 124 -6.72 -14.36 -8.22
N SER A 125 -6.47 -15.58 -7.72
CA SER A 125 -5.24 -15.87 -6.98
C SER A 125 -4.00 -15.70 -7.87
N CYS A 126 -4.03 -16.14 -9.12
CA CYS A 126 -2.91 -15.97 -10.06
C CYS A 126 -2.66 -14.49 -10.41
N SER A 127 -3.73 -13.71 -10.62
CA SER A 127 -3.62 -12.27 -10.86
C SER A 127 -3.00 -11.55 -9.66
N LEU A 128 -3.42 -11.88 -8.44
CA LEU A 128 -2.82 -11.34 -7.21
C LEU A 128 -1.36 -11.78 -7.02
N GLU A 129 -1.02 -13.03 -7.36
CA GLU A 129 0.36 -13.52 -7.34
C GLU A 129 1.25 -12.76 -8.33
N SER A 130 0.73 -12.47 -9.52
CA SER A 130 1.43 -11.68 -10.53
C SER A 130 1.71 -10.26 -10.04
N VAL A 131 0.73 -9.62 -9.41
CA VAL A 131 0.90 -8.30 -8.76
C VAL A 131 1.98 -8.35 -7.68
N ILE A 132 1.91 -9.32 -6.78
CA ILE A 132 2.89 -9.51 -5.70
C ILE A 132 4.30 -9.70 -6.27
N THR A 133 4.44 -10.54 -7.31
CA THR A 133 5.72 -10.83 -7.96
C THR A 133 6.30 -9.58 -8.64
N ALA A 134 5.46 -8.81 -9.34
CA ALA A 134 5.87 -7.55 -9.95
C ALA A 134 6.38 -6.55 -8.89
N CYS A 135 5.69 -6.39 -7.77
CA CYS A 135 6.11 -5.52 -6.68
C CYS A 135 7.42 -5.99 -6.02
N ASN A 136 7.62 -7.30 -5.88
CA ASN A 136 8.90 -7.84 -5.39
C ASN A 136 10.05 -7.50 -6.35
N GLN A 137 9.83 -7.60 -7.66
CA GLN A 137 10.85 -7.23 -8.65
C GLN A 137 11.17 -5.73 -8.63
N VAL A 138 10.16 -4.87 -8.43
CA VAL A 138 10.38 -3.42 -8.22
C VAL A 138 11.31 -3.19 -7.04
N SER A 139 11.10 -3.87 -5.93
CA SER A 139 11.97 -3.77 -4.75
C SER A 139 13.39 -4.28 -5.02
N ALA A 140 13.54 -5.37 -5.77
CA ALA A 140 14.85 -5.91 -6.16
C ALA A 140 15.62 -4.96 -7.09
N ASN A 141 14.93 -4.28 -8.01
CA ASN A 141 15.52 -3.31 -8.92
C ASN A 141 16.16 -2.12 -8.19
N ASN A 142 15.73 -1.82 -6.96
CA ASN A 142 16.31 -0.76 -6.14
C ASN A 142 17.82 -0.98 -5.89
N SER A 143 18.21 -2.21 -5.67
CA SER A 143 19.63 -2.56 -5.51
C SER A 143 20.44 -2.28 -6.79
N SER A 144 19.87 -2.55 -7.97
CA SER A 144 20.52 -2.26 -9.24
C SER A 144 20.73 -0.76 -9.45
N ILE A 145 19.79 0.06 -8.98
CA ILE A 145 19.92 1.52 -9.06
C ILE A 145 20.99 2.03 -8.10
N LEU A 146 21.01 1.55 -6.86
CA LEU A 146 22.04 1.90 -5.89
C LEU A 146 23.44 1.47 -6.32
N PHE A 147 23.58 0.32 -6.99
CA PHE A 147 24.85 -0.11 -7.55
C PHE A 147 25.35 0.78 -8.68
N GLY A 148 24.46 1.43 -9.43
CA GLY A 148 24.84 2.39 -10.45
C GLY A 148 25.68 3.53 -9.90
N LEU A 149 25.28 4.11 -8.76
CA LEU A 149 26.07 5.14 -8.07
C LEU A 149 27.39 4.56 -7.50
N LYS A 150 27.31 3.41 -6.81
CA LYS A 150 28.46 2.80 -6.14
C LYS A 150 29.56 2.34 -7.10
N ASN A 151 29.24 2.10 -8.36
CA ASN A 151 30.19 1.66 -9.38
C ASN A 151 30.68 2.81 -10.28
N GLY A 152 30.38 4.05 -9.94
CA GLY A 152 31.00 5.23 -10.53
C GLY A 152 32.50 5.31 -10.15
N TRP A 153 33.29 5.96 -11.00
CA TRP A 153 34.74 6.15 -10.82
C TRP A 153 35.05 7.64 -10.71
N LEU A 154 35.24 8.14 -9.50
CA LEU A 154 35.43 9.59 -9.28
C LEU A 154 34.28 10.38 -9.95
N ASP A 155 34.61 11.28 -10.88
CA ASP A 155 33.63 12.13 -11.58
C ASP A 155 32.99 11.46 -12.82
N LEU A 156 33.12 10.15 -12.98
CA LEU A 156 32.60 9.39 -14.12
C LEU A 156 31.47 8.43 -13.70
N GLY A 157 30.25 8.73 -14.06
CA GLY A 157 29.08 7.86 -13.87
C GLY A 157 28.99 6.73 -14.91
N ALA A 158 29.97 5.84 -14.94
CA ALA A 158 30.14 4.84 -16.01
C ALA A 158 28.99 3.81 -16.15
N CYS A 159 28.19 3.60 -15.11
CA CYS A 159 27.18 2.53 -15.08
C CYS A 159 25.74 3.03 -15.12
N SER A 160 25.49 4.24 -15.61
CA SER A 160 24.16 4.90 -15.60
C SER A 160 23.07 4.17 -16.43
N SER A 161 23.45 3.35 -17.41
CA SER A 161 22.50 2.59 -18.24
C SER A 161 21.75 1.50 -17.47
N ILE A 162 22.39 0.88 -16.48
CA ILE A 162 21.78 -0.17 -15.64
C ILE A 162 20.68 0.41 -14.72
N PRO A 163 20.95 1.46 -13.94
CA PRO A 163 19.93 2.16 -13.14
C PRO A 163 18.74 2.63 -13.96
N LEU A 164 18.97 3.27 -15.10
CA LEU A 164 17.90 3.76 -15.96
C LEU A 164 16.99 2.62 -16.45
N ARG A 165 17.58 1.52 -16.89
CA ARG A 165 16.83 0.32 -17.29
C ARG A 165 16.02 -0.25 -16.12
N ALA A 166 16.61 -0.34 -14.93
CA ALA A 166 15.94 -0.82 -13.74
C ALA A 166 14.75 0.07 -13.37
N MET A 167 14.89 1.38 -13.48
CA MET A 167 13.80 2.36 -13.26
C MET A 167 12.65 2.18 -14.25
N ILE A 168 12.94 2.10 -15.55
CA ILE A 168 11.93 1.90 -16.60
C ILE A 168 11.18 0.58 -16.38
N ASN A 169 11.91 -0.50 -16.09
CA ASN A 169 11.31 -1.80 -15.79
C ASN A 169 10.39 -1.72 -14.56
N SER A 170 10.83 -1.08 -13.48
CA SER A 170 10.03 -0.90 -12.27
C SER A 170 8.75 -0.13 -12.53
N ALA A 171 8.84 0.98 -13.24
CA ALA A 171 7.67 1.80 -13.59
C ALA A 171 6.66 1.02 -14.45
N THR A 172 7.16 0.29 -15.45
CA THR A 172 6.32 -0.54 -16.33
C THR A 172 5.64 -1.67 -15.57
N MET A 173 6.39 -2.40 -14.74
CA MET A 173 5.85 -3.50 -13.95
C MET A 173 4.82 -3.03 -12.93
N LEU A 174 5.08 -1.94 -12.23
CA LEU A 174 4.15 -1.39 -11.25
C LEU A 174 2.88 -0.87 -11.93
N LYS A 175 3.00 -0.20 -13.08
CA LYS A 175 1.86 0.24 -13.89
C LYS A 175 0.95 -0.95 -14.25
N GLU A 176 1.52 -2.04 -14.77
CA GLU A 176 0.74 -3.24 -15.14
C GLU A 176 0.16 -3.95 -13.90
N ALA A 177 0.88 -4.02 -12.79
CA ALA A 177 0.36 -4.55 -11.54
C ALA A 177 -0.86 -3.77 -11.05
N MET A 178 -0.81 -2.44 -11.11
CA MET A 178 -1.95 -1.58 -10.75
C MET A 178 -3.11 -1.75 -11.74
N ARG A 179 -2.84 -1.88 -13.05
CA ARG A 179 -3.87 -2.14 -14.05
C ARG A 179 -4.60 -3.46 -13.77
N ILE A 180 -3.87 -4.54 -13.51
CA ILE A 180 -4.45 -5.85 -13.13
C ILE A 180 -5.35 -5.72 -11.91
N LEU A 181 -4.90 -5.02 -10.87
CA LEU A 181 -5.72 -4.80 -9.68
C LEU A 181 -7.01 -4.04 -9.99
N THR A 182 -6.91 -2.93 -10.73
CA THR A 182 -8.04 -2.01 -10.94
C THR A 182 -9.03 -2.51 -11.99
N GLU A 183 -8.57 -3.20 -13.03
CA GLU A 183 -9.41 -3.60 -14.16
C GLU A 183 -9.87 -5.06 -14.08
N GLU A 184 -9.12 -5.93 -13.40
CA GLU A 184 -9.42 -7.36 -13.37
C GLU A 184 -9.84 -7.84 -11.97
N VAL A 185 -9.05 -7.53 -10.93
CA VAL A 185 -9.24 -8.09 -9.58
C VAL A 185 -10.40 -7.39 -8.86
N LEU A 186 -10.29 -6.08 -8.65
CA LEU A 186 -11.28 -5.33 -7.85
C LEU A 186 -12.70 -5.40 -8.42
N PRO A 187 -12.93 -5.30 -9.74
CA PRO A 187 -14.29 -5.41 -10.29
C PRO A 187 -14.94 -6.78 -10.09
N SER A 188 -14.12 -7.85 -9.99
CA SER A 188 -14.61 -9.22 -9.77
C SER A 188 -14.79 -9.57 -8.31
N MET A 189 -14.33 -8.71 -7.39
CA MET A 189 -14.39 -8.97 -5.95
C MET A 189 -15.82 -8.83 -5.40
N ARG A 190 -16.17 -9.77 -4.52
CA ARG A 190 -17.40 -9.74 -3.73
C ARG A 190 -17.06 -9.98 -2.27
N VAL A 191 -17.80 -9.34 -1.39
CA VAL A 191 -17.65 -9.49 0.06
C VAL A 191 -18.65 -10.50 0.58
N ASN A 192 -18.22 -11.41 1.43
CA ASN A 192 -19.08 -12.33 2.17
C ASN A 192 -19.56 -11.64 3.46
N SER A 193 -20.50 -10.71 3.31
CA SER A 193 -20.92 -9.81 4.37
C SER A 193 -21.41 -10.56 5.62
N GLN A 194 -22.18 -11.64 5.44
CA GLN A 194 -22.69 -12.39 6.58
C GLN A 194 -21.54 -13.05 7.37
N LEU A 195 -20.60 -13.70 6.68
CA LEU A 195 -19.45 -14.32 7.34
C LEU A 195 -18.59 -13.26 8.05
N CYS A 196 -18.34 -12.12 7.42
CA CYS A 196 -17.58 -11.04 8.05
C CYS A 196 -18.27 -10.53 9.32
N GLN A 197 -19.59 -10.39 9.28
CA GLN A 197 -20.37 -9.99 10.45
C GLN A 197 -20.29 -11.03 11.56
N ASP A 198 -20.53 -12.30 11.24
CA ASP A 198 -20.47 -13.41 12.21
C ASP A 198 -19.09 -13.52 12.87
N MET A 199 -18.01 -13.37 12.08
CA MET A 199 -16.63 -13.36 12.58
C MET A 199 -16.36 -12.14 13.48
N ALA A 200 -16.83 -10.97 13.07
CA ALA A 200 -16.67 -9.76 13.87
C ALA A 200 -17.42 -9.86 15.20
N GLU A 201 -18.66 -10.34 15.20
CA GLU A 201 -19.48 -10.50 16.40
C GLU A 201 -18.93 -11.58 17.35
N SER A 202 -18.32 -12.64 16.83
CA SER A 202 -17.72 -13.71 17.63
C SER A 202 -16.36 -13.36 18.23
N SER A 203 -15.73 -12.26 17.81
CA SER A 203 -14.40 -11.87 18.29
C SER A 203 -14.40 -11.51 19.76
N VAL A 204 -13.61 -12.23 20.57
CA VAL A 204 -13.42 -11.94 22.00
C VAL A 204 -12.80 -10.55 22.22
N SER A 205 -12.09 -10.01 21.23
CA SER A 205 -11.55 -8.63 21.29
C SER A 205 -12.63 -7.57 21.50
N ASN A 206 -13.88 -7.84 21.14
CA ASN A 206 -14.99 -6.91 21.36
C ASN A 206 -15.29 -6.66 22.83
N THR A 207 -14.82 -7.50 23.75
CA THR A 207 -14.92 -7.25 25.19
C THR A 207 -14.17 -6.02 25.64
N THR A 208 -13.25 -5.50 24.83
CA THR A 208 -12.59 -4.21 25.09
C THR A 208 -13.58 -3.05 25.18
N MET A 209 -14.70 -3.12 24.46
CA MET A 209 -15.77 -2.12 24.55
C MET A 209 -16.37 -2.07 25.96
N ILE A 210 -16.68 -3.25 26.52
CA ILE A 210 -17.15 -3.37 27.90
C ILE A 210 -16.06 -2.91 28.87
N SER A 211 -14.82 -3.36 28.67
CA SER A 211 -13.70 -2.99 29.55
C SER A 211 -13.47 -1.48 29.60
N THR A 212 -13.63 -0.79 28.48
CA THR A 212 -13.43 0.67 28.40
C THR A 212 -14.50 1.43 29.17
N ILE A 213 -15.76 0.99 29.09
CA ILE A 213 -16.89 1.70 29.69
C ILE A 213 -17.10 1.28 31.16
N PHE A 214 -17.02 -0.03 31.46
CA PHE A 214 -17.42 -0.59 32.76
C PHE A 214 -16.24 -1.09 33.61
N GLY A 215 -15.03 -1.08 33.08
CA GLY A 215 -13.81 -1.50 33.77
C GLY A 215 -13.31 -2.87 33.31
N TYR A 216 -12.02 -3.08 33.55
CA TYR A 216 -11.26 -4.26 33.08
C TYR A 216 -11.83 -5.59 33.61
N GLU A 217 -12.22 -5.62 34.90
CA GLU A 217 -12.72 -6.84 35.54
C GLU A 217 -14.00 -7.38 34.86
N VAL A 218 -14.91 -6.48 34.57
CA VAL A 218 -16.18 -6.84 33.89
C VAL A 218 -15.92 -7.37 32.48
N GLY A 219 -15.09 -6.69 31.70
CA GLY A 219 -14.71 -7.17 30.37
C GLY A 219 -13.96 -8.50 30.40
N SER A 220 -13.10 -8.71 31.39
CA SER A 220 -12.38 -9.97 31.59
C SER A 220 -13.32 -11.14 31.91
N GLN A 221 -14.32 -10.93 32.78
CA GLN A 221 -15.33 -11.97 33.09
C GLN A 221 -16.09 -12.39 31.84
N VAL A 222 -16.49 -11.42 31.01
CA VAL A 222 -17.18 -11.72 29.72
C VAL A 222 -16.26 -12.48 28.77
N ALA A 223 -15.00 -12.08 28.67
CA ALA A 223 -14.03 -12.75 27.80
C ALA A 223 -13.79 -14.20 28.22
N HIS A 224 -13.59 -14.45 29.51
CA HIS A 224 -13.39 -15.80 30.05
C HIS A 224 -14.59 -16.69 29.78
N LEU A 225 -15.80 -16.23 30.08
CA LEU A 225 -17.01 -17.02 29.85
C LEU A 225 -17.21 -17.32 28.36
N ALA A 226 -16.97 -16.31 27.50
CA ALA A 226 -17.07 -16.50 26.05
C ALA A 226 -16.12 -17.59 25.53
N LEU A 227 -14.88 -17.63 26.04
CA LEU A 227 -13.90 -18.65 25.67
C LEU A 227 -14.22 -20.02 26.25
N GLU A 228 -14.60 -20.10 27.53
CA GLU A 228 -14.88 -21.35 28.22
C GLU A 228 -16.09 -22.09 27.60
N GLU A 229 -17.13 -21.34 27.26
CA GLU A 229 -18.35 -21.92 26.71
C GLU A 229 -18.41 -21.89 25.16
N ASN A 230 -17.39 -21.32 24.51
CA ASN A 230 -17.33 -21.15 23.06
C ASN A 230 -18.58 -20.42 22.49
N ILE A 231 -18.98 -19.34 23.15
CA ILE A 231 -20.09 -18.45 22.77
C ILE A 231 -19.57 -17.06 22.42
N SER A 232 -20.41 -16.26 21.77
CA SER A 232 -20.04 -14.87 21.46
C SER A 232 -19.91 -14.01 22.75
N PRO A 233 -19.08 -12.97 22.75
CA PRO A 233 -19.00 -12.03 23.88
C PRO A 233 -20.34 -11.39 24.23
N ARG A 234 -21.20 -11.16 23.23
CA ARG A 234 -22.57 -10.66 23.42
C ARG A 234 -23.40 -11.63 24.25
N GLU A 235 -23.39 -12.91 23.89
CA GLU A 235 -24.11 -13.96 24.62
C GLU A 235 -23.55 -14.16 26.01
N ALA A 236 -22.23 -14.13 26.19
CA ALA A 236 -21.57 -14.21 27.48
C ALA A 236 -21.98 -13.06 28.40
N ALA A 237 -22.01 -11.82 27.89
CA ALA A 237 -22.44 -10.65 28.65
C ALA A 237 -23.90 -10.73 29.09
N LYS A 238 -24.79 -11.20 28.22
CA LYS A 238 -26.21 -11.44 28.56
C LYS A 238 -26.37 -12.54 29.62
N LYS A 239 -25.60 -13.61 29.51
CA LYS A 239 -25.62 -14.73 30.47
C LYS A 239 -25.17 -14.31 31.85
N LEU A 240 -24.15 -13.47 31.94
CA LEU A 240 -23.65 -12.90 33.20
C LEU A 240 -24.59 -11.86 33.79
N LYS A 241 -25.56 -11.37 33.03
CA LYS A 241 -26.53 -10.34 33.45
C LYS A 241 -25.85 -9.09 34.04
N ILE A 242 -24.72 -8.72 33.48
CA ILE A 242 -23.92 -7.56 33.94
C ILE A 242 -24.58 -6.23 33.60
N LEU A 243 -25.39 -6.22 32.54
CA LEU A 243 -26.09 -5.05 31.99
C LEU A 243 -27.45 -5.48 31.42
N PRO A 244 -28.40 -4.53 31.24
CA PRO A 244 -29.61 -4.78 30.48
C PRO A 244 -29.28 -5.24 29.05
N ASP A 245 -30.07 -6.17 28.52
CA ASP A 245 -29.84 -6.77 27.20
C ASP A 245 -29.78 -5.71 26.07
N GLU A 246 -30.61 -4.66 26.16
CA GLU A 246 -30.63 -3.55 25.21
C GLU A 246 -29.31 -2.77 25.17
N VAL A 247 -28.67 -2.59 26.31
CA VAL A 247 -27.36 -1.94 26.43
C VAL A 247 -26.28 -2.83 25.83
N ILE A 248 -26.34 -4.14 26.11
CA ILE A 248 -25.40 -5.11 25.55
C ILE A 248 -25.52 -5.13 24.02
N ASP A 249 -26.74 -5.16 23.49
CA ASP A 249 -26.94 -5.18 22.03
C ASP A 249 -26.42 -3.91 21.35
N GLU A 250 -26.58 -2.75 21.94
CA GLU A 250 -26.02 -1.50 21.43
C GLU A 250 -24.48 -1.48 21.49
N LEU A 251 -23.88 -1.96 22.58
CA LEU A 251 -22.43 -1.99 22.74
C LEU A 251 -21.76 -2.93 21.74
N PHE A 252 -22.38 -4.07 21.46
CA PHE A 252 -21.84 -5.07 20.52
C PHE A 252 -22.33 -4.88 19.08
N ASP A 253 -22.90 -3.72 18.76
CA ASP A 253 -23.16 -3.38 17.36
C ASP A 253 -21.82 -3.17 16.63
N VAL A 254 -21.58 -3.99 15.62
CA VAL A 254 -20.33 -4.01 14.84
C VAL A 254 -20.01 -2.65 14.21
N SER A 255 -21.04 -1.85 13.89
CA SER A 255 -20.84 -0.50 13.37
C SER A 255 -20.05 0.41 14.31
N ASN A 256 -20.13 0.18 15.62
CA ASN A 256 -19.41 0.95 16.61
C ASN A 256 -17.90 0.66 16.63
N LEU A 257 -17.45 -0.50 16.11
CA LEU A 257 -16.05 -0.90 16.09
C LEU A 257 -15.21 -0.10 15.07
N THR A 258 -15.85 0.49 14.08
CA THR A 258 -15.18 1.16 12.96
C THR A 258 -15.26 2.69 13.03
N HIS A 259 -15.98 3.23 14.01
CA HIS A 259 -16.24 4.66 14.16
C HIS A 259 -15.83 5.13 15.57
N PRO A 260 -14.64 5.69 15.75
CA PRO A 260 -14.15 6.16 17.07
C PRO A 260 -15.12 7.11 17.78
N GLU A 261 -15.81 7.97 17.03
CA GLU A 261 -16.81 8.90 17.54
C GLU A 261 -17.99 8.20 18.22
N ASN A 262 -18.37 7.01 17.78
CA ASN A 262 -19.43 6.22 18.39
C ASN A 262 -18.99 5.71 19.77
N MET A 263 -17.71 5.35 19.93
CA MET A 263 -17.17 4.95 21.23
C MET A 263 -17.20 6.08 22.25
N GLU A 264 -16.89 7.30 21.85
CA GLU A 264 -16.95 8.47 22.72
C GLU A 264 -18.41 8.72 23.17
N ALA A 265 -19.35 8.64 22.24
CA ALA A 265 -20.77 8.80 22.52
C ALA A 265 -21.30 7.71 23.47
N LEU A 266 -20.91 6.44 23.25
CA LEU A 266 -21.28 5.32 24.13
C LEU A 266 -20.66 5.47 25.54
N PHE A 267 -19.40 5.90 25.60
CA PHE A 267 -18.73 6.16 26.86
C PHE A 267 -19.45 7.23 27.68
N GLU A 268 -19.80 8.36 27.08
CA GLU A 268 -20.55 9.43 27.74
C GLU A 268 -21.96 8.98 28.15
N LYS A 269 -22.64 8.21 27.30
CA LYS A 269 -23.99 7.69 27.57
C LYS A 269 -24.04 6.75 28.78
N TYR A 270 -23.01 5.92 28.94
CA TYR A 270 -22.98 4.85 29.95
C TYR A 270 -21.97 5.05 31.09
N LYS A 271 -21.30 6.20 31.17
CA LYS A 271 -20.30 6.48 32.21
C LYS A 271 -20.81 6.34 33.65
N ASP A 272 -22.10 6.59 33.92
CA ASP A 272 -22.68 6.50 35.23
C ASP A 272 -22.88 5.05 35.73
N PHE A 273 -22.92 4.08 34.81
CA PHE A 273 -22.93 2.64 35.13
C PHE A 273 -21.54 2.13 35.60
N ARG A 274 -20.48 2.90 35.42
CA ARG A 274 -19.11 2.55 35.86
C ARG A 274 -18.94 2.43 37.40
N LYS A 275 -19.94 2.80 38.16
CA LYS A 275 -19.93 2.75 39.64
C LYS A 275 -20.48 1.44 40.20
N LEU A 276 -20.84 0.51 39.34
CA LEU A 276 -21.23 -0.85 39.68
C LEU A 276 -20.04 -1.81 39.51
#